data_0ae0c96908fdda463641d13771f483b5
#
_entry.id   0ae0c96908fdda463641d13771f483b5
#
_cell.length_a   1.000
_cell.length_b   1.000
_cell.length_c   1.000
_cell.angle_alpha   90.00
_cell.angle_beta   90.00
_cell.angle_gamma   90.00
#
_symmetry.space_group_name_H-M   'P 1'
#
loop_
_entity.id
_entity.type
_entity.pdbx_description
1 polymer ?
#
loop_
_entity_poly.entity_id
_entity_poly.type
_entity_poly.pdbx_seq_one_letter_code
_entity_poly.pdbx_strand_id
1 'polypeptide(L)'
;NYFCKTGEIDLILLESNVLVFAEVRYRKSKQFGGAALSVTPNKQNKLIKTAQHFLMTHPSFQNYNCRFDVLAYESSPEDSQPIWYKDAFRL
;
A
#
# COMPACT_ATOMS: atom_id res chain seq x y z
N ASN A 1 -0.78 3.95 -10.92
CA ASN A 1 -1.69 2.99 -10.27
C ASN A 1 -1.71 1.68 -11.04
N TYR A 2 -1.79 0.59 -10.33
CA TYR A 2 -1.94 -0.73 -10.94
C TYR A 2 -3.36 -1.25 -10.69
N PHE A 3 -4.04 -1.69 -11.74
CA PHE A 3 -5.43 -2.14 -11.68
C PHE A 3 -5.53 -3.59 -12.14
N CYS A 4 -6.39 -4.36 -11.48
CA CYS A 4 -6.84 -5.66 -11.96
C CYS A 4 -8.21 -5.97 -11.37
N LYS A 5 -8.76 -7.17 -11.63
CA LYS A 5 -10.10 -7.53 -11.16
C LYS A 5 -10.25 -7.50 -9.65
N THR A 6 -9.18 -7.77 -8.90
CA THR A 6 -9.25 -7.82 -7.45
C THR A 6 -9.10 -6.45 -6.80
N GLY A 7 -8.70 -5.43 -7.55
CA GLY A 7 -8.57 -4.09 -7.02
C GLY A 7 -7.47 -3.29 -7.66
N GLU A 8 -6.96 -2.34 -6.89
CA GLU A 8 -5.99 -1.38 -7.35
C GLU A 8 -4.90 -1.20 -6.29
N ILE A 9 -3.67 -0.94 -6.74
CA ILE A 9 -2.56 -0.55 -5.87
C ILE A 9 -2.13 0.84 -6.28
N ASP A 10 -2.05 1.76 -5.32
CA ASP A 10 -1.76 3.16 -5.62
C ASP A 10 -0.34 3.38 -6.13
N LEU A 11 0.63 2.74 -5.50
CA LEU A 11 2.04 2.87 -5.89
C LEU A 11 2.74 1.51 -5.81
N ILE A 12 3.58 1.25 -6.80
CA ILE A 12 4.52 0.11 -6.78
C ILE A 12 5.90 0.69 -7.03
N LEU A 13 6.83 0.44 -6.11
CA LEU A 13 8.17 0.99 -6.22
C LEU A 13 9.23 0.00 -5.71
N LEU A 14 10.47 0.28 -6.06
CA LEU A 14 11.61 -0.50 -5.58
C LEU A 14 12.39 0.34 -4.57
N GLU A 15 12.66 -0.29 -3.42
CA GLU A 15 13.56 0.26 -2.42
C GLU A 15 14.65 -0.78 -2.19
N SER A 16 15.84 -0.54 -2.72
CA SER A 16 16.91 -1.54 -2.74
C SER A 16 16.43 -2.82 -3.45
N ASN A 17 16.40 -3.96 -2.76
CA ASN A 17 15.93 -5.22 -3.34
C ASN A 17 14.53 -5.59 -2.89
N VAL A 18 13.76 -4.63 -2.39
CA VAL A 18 12.40 -4.86 -1.90
C VAL A 18 11.41 -4.20 -2.84
N LEU A 19 10.43 -4.96 -3.28
CA LEU A 19 9.32 -4.45 -4.07
C LEU A 19 8.24 -3.99 -3.09
N VAL A 20 7.92 -2.70 -3.13
CA VAL A 20 7.00 -2.09 -2.18
C VAL A 20 5.67 -1.82 -2.88
N PHE A 21 4.60 -2.34 -2.30
CA PHE A 21 3.24 -2.05 -2.70
C PHE A 21 2.66 -1.09 -1.67
N ALA A 22 2.38 0.14 -2.09
CA ALA A 22 1.99 1.19 -1.15
C ALA A 22 0.56 1.65 -1.40
N GLU A 23 -0.16 1.84 -0.30
CA GLU A 23 -1.51 2.39 -0.30
C GLU A 23 -1.45 3.81 0.24
N VAL A 24 -2.11 4.74 -0.45
CA VAL A 24 -2.17 6.15 -0.03
C VAL A 24 -3.53 6.40 0.62
N ARG A 25 -3.53 6.92 1.83
CA ARG A 25 -4.75 7.14 2.59
C ARG A 25 -4.80 8.57 3.12
N TYR A 26 -6.00 9.12 3.12
CA TYR A 26 -6.27 10.48 3.60
C TYR A 26 -7.32 10.41 4.69
N ARG A 27 -7.06 11.08 5.81
CA ARG A 27 -8.03 11.21 6.90
C ARG A 27 -7.92 12.61 7.48
N LYS A 28 -9.06 13.29 7.61
CA LYS A 28 -9.12 14.60 8.25
C LYS A 28 -9.16 14.51 9.76
N SER A 29 -9.54 13.37 10.30
CA SER A 29 -9.66 13.12 11.72
C SER A 29 -8.69 12.02 12.13
N LYS A 30 -8.08 12.19 13.31
CA LYS A 30 -7.18 11.19 13.88
C LYS A 30 -7.89 10.16 14.75
N GLN A 31 -9.22 10.17 14.75
CA GLN A 31 -10.00 9.20 15.51
C GLN A 31 -9.68 7.80 15.04
N PHE A 32 -9.60 6.85 15.98
CA PHE A 32 -9.38 5.42 15.69
C PHE A 32 -8.11 5.16 14.89
N GLY A 33 -7.04 5.92 15.17
CA GLY A 33 -5.74 5.70 14.54
C GLY A 33 -5.59 6.34 13.18
N GLY A 34 -6.56 7.14 12.74
CA GLY A 34 -6.43 7.95 11.54
C GLY A 34 -6.36 7.13 10.25
N ALA A 35 -5.58 7.63 9.28
CA ALA A 35 -5.51 7.06 7.95
C ALA A 35 -4.94 5.63 7.94
N ALA A 36 -3.94 5.35 8.78
CA ALA A 36 -3.29 4.03 8.77
C ALA A 36 -4.27 2.91 9.10
N LEU A 37 -5.14 3.10 10.10
CA LEU A 37 -6.12 2.08 10.50
C LEU A 37 -7.28 1.97 9.52
N SER A 38 -7.39 2.86 8.54
CA SER A 38 -8.43 2.75 7.51
C SER A 38 -8.18 1.60 6.53
N VAL A 39 -6.97 1.02 6.54
CA VAL A 39 -6.66 -0.16 5.73
C VAL A 39 -7.05 -1.40 6.52
N THR A 40 -8.32 -1.76 6.42
CA THR A 40 -8.91 -2.88 7.14
C THR A 40 -8.34 -4.22 6.67
N PRO A 41 -8.50 -5.31 7.46
CA PRO A 41 -8.09 -6.65 7.00
C PRO A 41 -8.69 -7.02 5.64
N ASN A 42 -9.93 -6.62 5.38
CA ASN A 42 -10.58 -6.90 4.10
C ASN A 42 -9.86 -6.19 2.95
N LYS A 43 -9.49 -4.93 3.14
CA LYS A 43 -8.71 -4.19 2.16
C LYS A 43 -7.31 -4.76 2.00
N GLN A 44 -6.69 -5.18 3.11
CA GLN A 44 -5.38 -5.82 3.06
C GLN A 44 -5.42 -7.07 2.19
N ASN A 45 -6.45 -7.89 2.34
CA ASN A 45 -6.60 -9.10 1.53
C ASN A 45 -6.74 -8.77 0.05
N LYS A 46 -7.48 -7.72 -0.29
CA LYS A 46 -7.62 -7.27 -1.68
C LYS A 46 -6.29 -6.78 -2.24
N LEU A 47 -5.55 -6.03 -1.45
CA LEU A 47 -4.23 -5.54 -1.86
C LEU A 47 -3.25 -6.69 -2.08
N ILE A 48 -3.29 -7.69 -1.20
CA ILE A 48 -2.44 -8.87 -1.33
C ILE A 48 -2.75 -9.63 -2.62
N LYS A 49 -4.04 -9.85 -2.92
CA LYS A 49 -4.44 -10.52 -4.15
C LYS A 49 -4.02 -9.74 -5.39
N THR A 50 -4.15 -8.42 -5.34
CA THR A 50 -3.75 -7.54 -6.44
C THR A 50 -2.24 -7.58 -6.65
N ALA A 51 -1.47 -7.59 -5.55
CA ALA A 51 -0.01 -7.71 -5.62
C ALA A 51 0.40 -9.07 -6.21
N GLN A 52 -0.28 -10.14 -5.83
CA GLN A 52 -0.01 -11.46 -6.40
C GLN A 52 -0.28 -11.48 -7.90
N HIS A 53 -1.34 -10.83 -8.34
CA HIS A 53 -1.64 -10.69 -9.76
C HIS A 53 -0.53 -9.92 -10.48
N PHE A 54 -0.04 -8.83 -9.88
CA PHE A 54 1.07 -8.09 -10.45
C PHE A 54 2.31 -8.98 -10.64
N LEU A 55 2.65 -9.76 -9.61
CA LEU A 55 3.82 -10.64 -9.68
C LEU A 55 3.64 -11.72 -10.75
N MET A 56 2.43 -12.25 -10.91
CA MET A 56 2.15 -13.24 -11.94
C MET A 56 2.34 -12.68 -13.35
N THR A 57 2.00 -11.42 -13.55
CA THR A 57 2.07 -10.78 -14.86
C THR A 57 3.40 -10.07 -15.11
N HIS A 58 4.26 -9.99 -14.10
CA HIS A 58 5.57 -9.35 -14.20
C HIS A 58 6.64 -10.27 -13.63
N PRO A 59 7.00 -11.34 -14.36
CA PRO A 59 7.89 -12.38 -13.82
C PRO A 59 9.26 -11.88 -13.36
N SER A 60 9.73 -10.77 -13.91
CA SER A 60 11.04 -10.23 -13.53
C SER A 60 11.09 -9.79 -12.05
N PHE A 61 9.93 -9.64 -11.40
CA PHE A 61 9.87 -9.23 -10.00
C PHE A 61 9.55 -10.36 -9.05
N GLN A 62 9.39 -11.60 -9.53
CA GLN A 62 8.95 -12.72 -8.69
C GLN A 62 9.93 -13.09 -7.59
N ASN A 63 11.20 -12.79 -7.79
CA ASN A 63 12.25 -13.16 -6.82
C ASN A 63 12.56 -12.04 -5.81
N TYR A 64 11.85 -10.92 -5.91
CA TYR A 64 12.04 -9.83 -4.96
C TYR A 64 11.26 -10.09 -3.68
N ASN A 65 11.83 -9.70 -2.56
CA ASN A 65 11.05 -9.61 -1.33
C ASN A 65 10.01 -8.50 -1.49
N CYS A 66 8.85 -8.70 -0.91
CA CYS A 66 7.74 -7.76 -1.03
C CYS A 66 7.37 -7.20 0.33
N ARG A 67 6.88 -5.97 0.31
CA ARG A 67 6.47 -5.27 1.50
C ARG A 67 5.25 -4.41 1.18
N PHE A 68 4.32 -4.32 2.12
CA PHE A 68 3.14 -3.48 2.00
C PHE A 68 3.28 -2.29 2.94
N ASP A 69 3.24 -1.09 2.36
CA ASP A 69 3.38 0.15 3.11
C ASP A 69 2.10 0.96 3.02
N VAL A 70 1.90 1.86 3.98
CA VAL A 70 0.81 2.84 3.95
C VAL A 70 1.42 4.23 4.07
N LEU A 71 1.07 5.10 3.12
CA LEU A 71 1.37 6.52 3.18
C LEU A 71 0.12 7.23 3.68
N ALA A 72 0.18 7.73 4.90
CA ALA A 72 -0.99 8.29 5.58
C ALA A 72 -0.89 9.80 5.69
N TYR A 73 -1.87 10.48 5.12
CA TYR A 73 -2.05 11.92 5.27
C TYR A 73 -3.15 12.13 6.31
N GLU A 74 -2.80 12.69 7.45
CA GLU A 74 -3.73 12.89 8.56
C GLU A 74 -4.48 14.22 8.46
N SER A 75 -4.11 15.06 7.49
CA SER A 75 -4.79 16.31 7.20
C SER A 75 -4.73 16.53 5.69
N SER A 76 -4.99 17.77 5.23
CA SER A 76 -4.92 18.08 3.80
C SER A 76 -3.53 17.79 3.25
N PRO A 77 -3.41 17.14 2.07
CA PRO A 77 -2.12 16.86 1.46
C PRO A 77 -1.24 18.10 1.24
N GLU A 78 -1.85 19.26 1.02
CA GLU A 78 -1.11 20.50 0.82
C GLU A 78 -0.44 20.98 2.10
N ASP A 79 -1.00 20.64 3.25
CA ASP A 79 -0.60 21.19 4.54
C ASP A 79 0.19 20.23 5.39
N SER A 80 0.33 18.96 4.97
CA SER A 80 0.96 17.96 5.82
C SER A 80 1.91 17.09 5.04
N GLN A 81 2.93 16.60 5.76
CA GLN A 81 3.78 15.53 5.28
C GLN A 81 3.09 14.20 5.56
N PRO A 82 3.20 13.24 4.65
CA PRO A 82 2.65 11.92 4.95
C PRO A 82 3.48 11.22 6.02
N ILE A 83 2.79 10.38 6.79
CA ILE A 83 3.48 9.43 7.65
C ILE A 83 3.62 8.14 6.86
N TRP A 84 4.83 7.65 6.73
CA TRP A 84 5.11 6.45 5.97
C TRP A 84 5.23 5.26 6.92
N TYR A 85 4.18 4.44 6.96
CA TYR A 85 4.17 3.21 7.75
C TYR A 85 4.75 2.09 6.90
N LYS A 86 6.02 1.78 7.11
CA LYS A 86 6.70 0.73 6.39
C LYS A 86 6.31 -0.63 6.95
N ASP A 87 6.11 -1.59 6.05
CA ASP A 87 5.80 -2.97 6.43
C ASP A 87 4.54 -3.01 7.31
N ALA A 88 3.52 -2.30 6.87
CA ALA A 88 2.29 -2.13 7.64
C ALA A 88 1.51 -3.43 7.76
N PHE A 89 1.61 -4.31 6.77
CA PHE A 89 1.05 -5.66 6.80
C PHE A 89 1.80 -6.53 5.81
N ARG A 90 1.60 -7.84 5.90
CA ARG A 90 2.34 -8.81 5.09
C ARG A 90 1.41 -9.81 4.42
N LEU A 91 1.99 -10.49 3.44
CA LEU A 91 1.34 -11.61 2.77
C LEU A 91 0.93 -12.71 3.75
#